data_1236bb3e4945a993ae30e1dc147b9dd5
#
_entry.id   1236bb3e4945a993ae30e1dc147b9dd5
#
_cell.length_a   1.000
_cell.length_b   1.000
_cell.length_c   1.000
_cell.angle_alpha   90.00
_cell.angle_beta   90.00
_cell.angle_gamma   90.00
#
_symmetry.space_group_name_H-M   'P 1'
#
loop_
_entity.id
_entity.type
_entity.pdbx_description
1 polymer ?
#
loop_
_entity_poly.entity_id
_entity_poly.type
_entity_poly.pdbx_seq_one_letter_code
_entity_poly.pdbx_strand_id
1 'polypeptide(L)'
;MSILRIYTDGGCAGNQEKTNLGGWGALLEFGEHKKELWGAEPNTTNNRMELTAVIEAFKALKKDGQTIEIFTDSSYVANCFREKWYESWEQNNWKNAARKSVENQELWKELLSLVRKHDVKFYRVKGHVKLPKAAEGQLPTSSTLDKLYVKFVEWNGSKFSYKDFIYITEMNNLVDGLANKGIDSIR
;
A
#
# COMPACT_ATOMS: atom_id res chain seq x y z
N MET A 1 0.30 -8.82 -22.03
CA MET A 1 0.18 -7.42 -21.57
C MET A 1 1.01 -7.24 -20.29
N SER A 2 1.78 -6.18 -20.27
CA SER A 2 2.60 -5.86 -19.11
C SER A 2 1.71 -5.29 -17.99
N ILE A 3 1.93 -5.76 -16.77
CA ILE A 3 1.20 -5.32 -15.59
C ILE A 3 2.09 -4.34 -14.82
N LEU A 4 1.52 -3.20 -14.49
CA LEU A 4 2.16 -2.26 -13.59
C LEU A 4 1.93 -2.72 -12.16
N ARG A 5 2.99 -2.85 -11.39
CA ARG A 5 2.91 -3.16 -9.96
C ARG A 5 3.22 -1.92 -9.15
N ILE A 6 2.43 -1.69 -8.13
CA ILE A 6 2.59 -0.57 -7.20
C ILE A 6 2.66 -1.13 -5.79
N TYR A 7 3.69 -0.72 -5.05
CA TYR A 7 3.88 -1.06 -3.64
C TYR A 7 3.78 0.24 -2.86
N THR A 8 3.03 0.25 -1.77
CA THR A 8 2.80 1.47 -0.99
C THR A 8 2.89 1.21 0.50
N ASP A 9 3.31 2.22 1.25
CA ASP A 9 3.29 2.22 2.70
C ASP A 9 3.15 3.64 3.23
N GLY A 10 2.63 3.77 4.44
CA GLY A 10 2.50 5.05 5.11
C GLY A 10 2.42 4.86 6.62
N GLY A 11 2.83 5.86 7.36
CA GLY A 11 2.80 5.79 8.81
C GLY A 11 3.15 7.10 9.48
N CYS A 12 3.06 7.09 10.78
CA CYS A 12 3.37 8.25 11.62
C CYS A 12 4.35 7.88 12.72
N ALA A 13 5.12 8.88 13.15
CA ALA A 13 6.00 8.82 14.30
C ALA A 13 5.73 10.02 15.22
N GLY A 14 6.21 9.97 16.46
CA GLY A 14 6.10 11.07 17.40
C GLY A 14 4.75 11.18 18.10
N ASN A 15 4.10 10.06 18.37
CA ASN A 15 2.80 10.04 19.08
C ASN A 15 2.83 10.70 20.47
N GLN A 16 4.00 10.94 21.04
CA GLN A 16 4.18 11.58 22.33
C GLN A 16 4.58 13.06 22.22
N GLU A 17 4.77 13.54 21.00
CA GLU A 17 5.11 14.94 20.74
C GLU A 17 3.85 15.75 20.46
N LYS A 18 3.94 17.07 20.62
CA LYS A 18 2.81 17.97 20.32
C LYS A 18 2.36 17.88 18.87
N THR A 19 3.26 17.51 17.97
CA THR A 19 3.00 17.37 16.55
C THR A 19 3.55 16.03 16.10
N ASN A 20 2.71 15.16 15.57
CA ASN A 20 3.20 13.94 14.95
C ASN A 20 3.70 14.23 13.53
N LEU A 21 4.54 13.34 13.03
CA LEU A 21 5.11 13.42 11.69
C LEU A 21 4.70 12.19 10.91
N GLY A 22 4.09 12.40 9.75
CA GLY A 22 3.71 11.31 8.86
C GLY A 22 4.60 11.23 7.62
N GLY A 23 4.77 10.03 7.12
CA GLY A 23 5.49 9.78 5.89
C GLY A 23 4.80 8.71 5.06
N TRP A 24 5.04 8.75 3.76
CA TRP A 24 4.53 7.77 2.83
C TRP A 24 5.60 7.42 1.79
N GLY A 25 5.49 6.22 1.26
CA GLY A 25 6.37 5.74 0.21
C GLY A 25 5.62 4.92 -0.81
N ALA A 26 6.08 4.98 -2.05
CA ALA A 26 5.52 4.19 -3.15
C ALA A 26 6.62 3.79 -4.12
N LEU A 27 6.47 2.60 -4.68
CA LEU A 27 7.33 2.10 -5.74
C LEU A 27 6.44 1.68 -6.90
N LEU A 28 6.71 2.24 -8.08
CA LEU A 28 6.04 1.85 -9.32
C LEU A 28 7.00 0.99 -10.12
N GLU A 29 6.54 -0.18 -10.54
CA GLU A 29 7.37 -1.16 -11.25
C GLU A 29 6.68 -1.60 -12.54
N PHE A 30 7.37 -1.40 -13.65
CA PHE A 30 6.90 -1.84 -14.96
C PHE A 30 8.06 -2.51 -15.70
N GLY A 31 8.03 -3.84 -15.72
CA GLY A 31 9.17 -4.60 -16.22
C GLY A 31 10.41 -4.36 -15.38
N GLU A 32 11.49 -3.91 -16.00
CA GLU A 32 12.74 -3.58 -15.32
C GLU A 32 12.79 -2.11 -14.83
N HIS A 33 11.80 -1.30 -15.19
CA HIS A 33 11.74 0.10 -14.82
C HIS A 33 11.08 0.25 -13.45
N LYS A 34 11.75 0.98 -12.57
CA LYS A 34 11.26 1.26 -11.22
C LYS A 34 11.32 2.75 -10.94
N LYS A 35 10.30 3.25 -10.26
CA LYS A 35 10.26 4.65 -9.82
C LYS A 35 9.86 4.69 -8.36
N GLU A 36 10.71 5.28 -7.53
CA GLU A 36 10.46 5.48 -6.12
C GLU A 36 9.89 6.87 -5.88
N LEU A 37 8.87 6.94 -5.03
CA LEU A 37 8.25 8.19 -4.59
C LEU A 37 8.16 8.16 -3.06
N TRP A 38 8.31 9.32 -2.45
CA TRP A 38 8.10 9.45 -1.01
C TRP A 38 7.77 10.89 -0.68
N GLY A 39 7.16 11.08 0.49
CA GLY A 39 6.82 12.40 0.99
C GLY A 39 6.45 12.34 2.44
N ALA A 40 6.07 13.48 2.98
CA ALA A 40 5.77 13.61 4.40
C ALA A 40 4.82 14.78 4.66
N GLU A 41 4.11 14.71 5.78
CA GLU A 41 3.32 15.82 6.29
C GLU A 41 3.24 15.76 7.81
N PRO A 42 3.21 16.90 8.50
CA PRO A 42 2.97 16.95 9.93
C PRO A 42 1.48 16.84 10.25
N ASN A 43 1.14 16.51 11.50
CA ASN A 43 -0.25 16.49 12.00
C ASN A 43 -1.18 15.63 11.14
N THR A 44 -0.83 14.37 11.00
CA THR A 44 -1.58 13.44 10.13
C THR A 44 -1.87 12.14 10.88
N THR A 45 -2.38 11.14 10.17
CA THR A 45 -2.65 9.80 10.72
C THR A 45 -2.03 8.73 9.85
N ASN A 46 -1.85 7.53 10.41
CA ASN A 46 -1.40 6.36 9.65
C ASN A 46 -2.29 6.15 8.42
N ASN A 47 -3.60 6.15 8.60
CA ASN A 47 -4.55 5.92 7.50
C ASN A 47 -4.45 6.97 6.40
N ARG A 48 -4.26 8.25 6.77
CA ARG A 48 -4.06 9.30 5.77
C ARG A 48 -2.79 9.08 4.96
N MET A 49 -1.72 8.68 5.62
CA MET A 49 -0.45 8.40 4.93
C MET A 49 -0.54 7.19 4.02
N GLU A 50 -1.24 6.14 4.44
CA GLU A 50 -1.51 4.97 3.61
C GLU A 50 -2.30 5.34 2.34
N LEU A 51 -3.35 6.16 2.48
CA LEU A 51 -4.12 6.64 1.34
C LEU A 51 -3.29 7.56 0.44
N THR A 52 -2.54 8.46 1.03
CA THR A 52 -1.69 9.41 0.30
C THR A 52 -0.66 8.69 -0.56
N ALA A 53 -0.05 7.61 -0.05
CA ALA A 53 0.90 6.81 -0.81
C ALA A 53 0.27 6.28 -2.11
N VAL A 54 -0.93 5.74 -2.04
CA VAL A 54 -1.63 5.21 -3.21
C VAL A 54 -2.02 6.34 -4.17
N ILE A 55 -2.58 7.42 -3.65
CA ILE A 55 -2.96 8.60 -4.45
C ILE A 55 -1.77 9.15 -5.23
N GLU A 56 -0.65 9.36 -4.55
CA GLU A 56 0.56 9.90 -5.19
C GLU A 56 1.14 8.95 -6.24
N ALA A 57 1.05 7.64 -6.00
CA ALA A 57 1.45 6.65 -6.98
C ALA A 57 0.61 6.76 -8.27
N PHE A 58 -0.72 6.87 -8.14
CA PHE A 58 -1.60 7.04 -9.31
C PHE A 58 -1.37 8.36 -10.01
N LYS A 59 -1.14 9.44 -9.29
CA LYS A 59 -0.83 10.76 -9.89
C LYS A 59 0.45 10.73 -10.73
N ALA A 60 1.37 9.85 -10.43
CA ALA A 60 2.61 9.70 -11.20
C ALA A 60 2.41 8.97 -12.53
N LEU A 61 1.25 8.36 -12.76
CA LEU A 61 0.95 7.64 -14.00
C LEU A 61 0.63 8.64 -15.11
N LYS A 62 1.19 8.40 -16.29
CA LYS A 62 1.05 9.29 -17.44
C LYS A 62 -0.10 8.89 -18.38
N LYS A 63 -0.60 7.67 -18.26
CA LYS A 63 -1.64 7.13 -19.15
C LYS A 63 -2.73 6.48 -18.34
N ASP A 64 -3.97 6.65 -18.80
CA ASP A 64 -5.13 5.92 -18.28
C ASP A 64 -5.23 4.51 -18.90
N GLY A 65 -6.12 3.68 -18.37
CA GLY A 65 -6.42 2.38 -18.97
C GLY A 65 -5.35 1.31 -18.75
N GLN A 66 -4.56 1.43 -17.68
CA GLN A 66 -3.53 0.45 -17.36
C GLN A 66 -4.06 -0.68 -16.48
N THR A 67 -3.44 -1.86 -16.57
CA THR A 67 -3.68 -2.98 -15.67
C THR A 67 -2.70 -2.88 -14.52
N ILE A 68 -3.20 -2.75 -13.29
CA ILE A 68 -2.39 -2.43 -12.11
C ILE A 68 -2.66 -3.42 -10.98
N GLU A 69 -1.59 -3.92 -10.39
CA GLU A 69 -1.61 -4.69 -9.15
C GLU A 69 -1.00 -3.83 -8.04
N ILE A 70 -1.75 -3.62 -6.96
CA ILE A 70 -1.29 -2.84 -5.80
C ILE A 70 -1.11 -3.76 -4.62
N PHE A 71 0.03 -3.62 -3.96
CA PHE A 71 0.39 -4.37 -2.75
C PHE A 71 0.53 -3.41 -1.59
N THR A 72 -0.23 -3.63 -0.54
CA THR A 72 -0.21 -2.80 0.66
C THR A 72 -0.35 -3.65 1.92
N ASP A 73 0.31 -3.25 3.00
CA ASP A 73 0.13 -3.86 4.32
C ASP A 73 -1.02 -3.21 5.10
N SER A 74 -1.61 -2.15 4.57
CA SER A 74 -2.77 -1.50 5.17
C SER A 74 -4.05 -2.30 4.91
N SER A 75 -4.58 -2.94 5.96
CA SER A 75 -5.88 -3.60 5.87
C SER A 75 -7.00 -2.60 5.58
N TYR A 76 -6.87 -1.38 6.09
CA TYR A 76 -7.80 -0.28 5.85
C TYR A 76 -7.95 0.02 4.36
N VAL A 77 -6.84 0.18 3.64
CA VAL A 77 -6.86 0.44 2.19
C VAL A 77 -7.28 -0.81 1.41
N ALA A 78 -6.64 -1.95 1.66
CA ALA A 78 -6.92 -3.17 0.91
C ALA A 78 -8.37 -3.63 1.06
N ASN A 79 -8.89 -3.66 2.28
CA ASN A 79 -10.25 -4.16 2.53
C ASN A 79 -11.32 -3.24 1.98
N CYS A 80 -11.10 -1.93 1.97
CA CYS A 80 -12.05 -1.00 1.36
C CYS A 80 -12.32 -1.37 -0.09
N PHE A 81 -11.28 -1.66 -0.85
CA PHE A 81 -11.44 -2.05 -2.26
C PHE A 81 -11.89 -3.50 -2.44
N ARG A 82 -11.40 -4.41 -1.63
CA ARG A 82 -11.74 -5.83 -1.74
C ARG A 82 -13.18 -6.12 -1.30
N GLU A 83 -13.67 -5.40 -0.29
CA GLU A 83 -15.04 -5.53 0.23
C GLU A 83 -15.98 -4.45 -0.29
N LYS A 84 -15.46 -3.53 -1.10
CA LYS A 84 -16.22 -2.47 -1.77
C LYS A 84 -17.01 -1.58 -0.80
N TRP A 85 -16.36 -1.16 0.29
CA TRP A 85 -16.96 -0.26 1.28
C TRP A 85 -17.43 1.05 0.64
N TYR A 86 -16.70 1.54 -0.36
CA TYR A 86 -16.99 2.79 -1.04
C TYR A 86 -18.36 2.76 -1.76
N GLU A 87 -18.88 1.61 -2.15
CA GLU A 87 -20.21 1.53 -2.78
C GLU A 87 -21.30 1.97 -1.80
N SER A 88 -21.24 1.48 -0.55
CA SER A 88 -22.15 1.88 0.50
C SER A 88 -22.00 3.37 0.83
N TRP A 89 -20.79 3.86 0.91
CA TRP A 89 -20.53 5.27 1.19
C TRP A 89 -21.13 6.17 0.11
N GLU A 90 -20.92 5.83 -1.14
CA GLU A 90 -21.48 6.61 -2.26
C GLU A 90 -23.01 6.61 -2.27
N GLN A 91 -23.63 5.48 -1.93
CA GLN A 91 -25.09 5.37 -1.82
C GLN A 91 -25.68 6.16 -0.64
N ASN A 92 -24.91 6.37 0.42
CA ASN A 92 -25.35 6.98 1.66
C ASN A 92 -24.77 8.38 1.87
N ASN A 93 -24.45 9.10 0.79
CA ASN A 93 -23.91 10.46 0.85
C ASN A 93 -22.63 10.56 1.70
N TRP A 94 -21.77 9.54 1.60
CA TRP A 94 -20.51 9.46 2.35
C TRP A 94 -20.70 9.51 3.87
N LYS A 95 -21.74 8.84 4.33
CA LYS A 95 -21.99 8.61 5.76
C LYS A 95 -21.85 7.12 6.07
N ASN A 96 -21.26 6.83 7.24
CA ASN A 96 -21.11 5.47 7.71
C ASN A 96 -22.42 4.95 8.36
N ALA A 97 -22.40 3.70 8.86
CA ALA A 97 -23.55 3.08 9.51
C ALA A 97 -24.06 3.87 10.70
N ALA A 98 -23.20 4.62 11.40
CA ALA A 98 -23.56 5.49 12.51
C ALA A 98 -24.06 6.88 12.06
N ARG A 99 -24.28 7.09 10.77
CA ARG A 99 -24.70 8.34 10.13
C ARG A 99 -23.70 9.49 10.32
N LYS A 100 -22.43 9.19 10.59
CA LYS A 100 -21.36 10.15 10.67
C LYS A 100 -20.62 10.20 9.33
N SER A 101 -20.01 11.33 9.01
CA SER A 101 -19.17 11.45 7.81
C SER A 101 -18.06 10.41 7.82
N VAL A 102 -17.82 9.78 6.68
CA VAL A 102 -16.72 8.83 6.51
C VAL A 102 -15.40 9.57 6.73
N GLU A 103 -14.52 9.00 7.57
CA GLU A 103 -13.20 9.56 7.79
C GLU A 103 -12.38 9.56 6.49
N ASN A 104 -11.58 10.62 6.30
CA ASN A 104 -10.74 10.79 5.12
C ASN A 104 -11.53 10.80 3.81
N GLN A 105 -12.76 11.27 3.87
CA GLN A 105 -13.69 11.29 2.74
C GLN A 105 -13.07 11.94 1.49
N GLU A 106 -12.38 13.06 1.65
CA GLU A 106 -11.76 13.77 0.55
C GLU A 106 -10.67 12.94 -0.14
N LEU A 107 -9.89 12.19 0.64
CA LEU A 107 -8.85 11.31 0.10
C LEU A 107 -9.45 10.10 -0.61
N TRP A 108 -10.50 9.49 -0.01
CA TRP A 108 -11.19 8.37 -0.65
C TRP A 108 -11.82 8.75 -1.98
N LYS A 109 -12.45 9.92 -2.05
CA LYS A 109 -13.05 10.42 -3.30
C LYS A 109 -12.01 10.63 -4.37
N GLU A 110 -10.88 11.23 -4.02
CA GLU A 110 -9.76 11.43 -4.94
C GLU A 110 -9.20 10.10 -5.42
N LEU A 111 -8.96 9.16 -4.50
CA LEU A 111 -8.43 7.84 -4.86
C LEU A 111 -9.37 7.08 -5.78
N LEU A 112 -10.67 7.08 -5.49
CA LEU A 112 -11.65 6.42 -6.34
C LEU A 112 -11.67 6.99 -7.76
N SER A 113 -11.57 8.31 -7.90
CA SER A 113 -11.53 8.94 -9.22
C SER A 113 -10.31 8.49 -10.03
N LEU A 114 -9.19 8.28 -9.37
CA LEU A 114 -7.95 7.80 -10.00
C LEU A 114 -8.02 6.31 -10.35
N VAL A 115 -8.46 5.49 -9.40
CA VAL A 115 -8.56 4.03 -9.59
C VAL A 115 -9.50 3.67 -10.74
N ARG A 116 -10.61 4.38 -10.87
CA ARG A 116 -11.62 4.12 -11.91
C ARG A 116 -11.14 4.36 -13.34
N LYS A 117 -9.99 4.98 -13.52
CA LYS A 117 -9.36 5.17 -14.83
C LYS A 117 -8.56 3.95 -15.30
N HIS A 118 -8.43 2.92 -14.48
CA HIS A 118 -7.59 1.76 -14.72
C HIS A 118 -8.30 0.46 -14.32
N ASP A 119 -7.71 -0.67 -14.71
CA ASP A 119 -8.10 -1.99 -14.20
C ASP A 119 -7.17 -2.33 -13.03
N VAL A 120 -7.67 -2.25 -11.80
CA VAL A 120 -6.86 -2.30 -10.58
C VAL A 120 -7.30 -3.44 -9.68
N LYS A 121 -6.33 -4.20 -9.17
CA LYS A 121 -6.53 -5.18 -8.09
C LYS A 121 -5.65 -4.83 -6.91
N PHE A 122 -6.22 -4.91 -5.72
CA PHE A 122 -5.53 -4.68 -4.45
C PHE A 122 -5.22 -6.01 -3.78
N TYR A 123 -3.96 -6.16 -3.39
CA TYR A 123 -3.45 -7.33 -2.69
C TYR A 123 -2.91 -6.93 -1.33
N ARG A 124 -3.09 -7.81 -0.36
CA ARG A 124 -2.70 -7.60 1.02
C ARG A 124 -1.37 -8.28 1.31
N VAL A 125 -0.47 -7.59 1.99
CA VAL A 125 0.80 -8.15 2.45
C VAL A 125 0.94 -7.95 3.95
N LYS A 126 1.82 -8.72 4.59
CA LYS A 126 2.18 -8.53 5.98
C LYS A 126 3.31 -7.51 6.06
N GLY A 127 3.14 -6.48 6.90
CA GLY A 127 4.16 -5.47 7.12
C GLY A 127 5.24 -5.90 8.09
N HIS A 128 6.38 -5.27 8.01
CA HIS A 128 7.52 -5.43 8.94
C HIS A 128 8.03 -6.88 9.05
N VAL A 129 8.09 -7.59 7.92
CA VAL A 129 8.61 -8.96 7.89
C VAL A 129 10.12 -8.93 7.75
N LYS A 130 10.81 -9.56 8.68
CA LYS A 130 12.26 -9.73 8.59
C LYS A 130 12.57 -10.89 7.66
N LEU A 131 13.36 -10.63 6.64
CA LEU A 131 13.85 -11.65 5.72
C LEU A 131 15.24 -12.08 6.16
N PRO A 132 15.44 -13.37 6.49
CA PRO A 132 16.77 -13.86 6.83
C PRO A 132 17.68 -13.83 5.61
N LYS A 133 18.98 -13.75 5.85
CA LYS A 133 19.96 -13.84 4.76
C LYS A 133 19.91 -15.24 4.16
N ALA A 134 19.99 -15.31 2.84
CA ALA A 134 20.07 -16.57 2.10
C ALA A 134 21.39 -16.61 1.33
N ALA A 135 21.86 -17.82 1.01
CA ALA A 135 22.99 -17.99 0.14
C ALA A 135 22.68 -17.41 -1.24
N GLU A 136 23.74 -17.00 -1.96
CA GLU A 136 23.60 -16.44 -3.29
C GLU A 136 22.80 -17.39 -4.20
N GLY A 137 21.81 -16.84 -4.90
CA GLY A 137 20.93 -17.61 -5.77
C GLY A 137 19.84 -18.42 -5.04
N GLN A 138 19.76 -18.32 -3.72
CA GLN A 138 18.74 -19.02 -2.93
C GLN A 138 17.76 -18.05 -2.33
N LEU A 139 16.51 -18.51 -2.15
CA LEU A 139 15.48 -17.73 -1.47
C LEU A 139 15.59 -17.92 0.05
N PRO A 140 15.33 -16.86 0.85
CA PRO A 140 15.26 -17.03 2.29
C PRO A 140 14.12 -17.97 2.66
N THR A 141 14.37 -18.82 3.66
CA THR A 141 13.38 -19.77 4.19
C THR A 141 13.41 -19.78 5.70
N SER A 142 12.26 -19.98 6.30
CA SER A 142 12.10 -20.19 7.74
C SER A 142 10.70 -20.71 8.01
N SER A 143 10.48 -21.29 9.20
CA SER A 143 9.14 -21.70 9.60
C SER A 143 8.17 -20.52 9.66
N THR A 144 8.65 -19.34 10.06
CA THR A 144 7.86 -18.12 10.08
C THR A 144 7.44 -17.70 8.67
N LEU A 145 8.38 -17.72 7.72
CA LEU A 145 8.08 -17.39 6.33
C LEU A 145 7.10 -18.37 5.70
N ASP A 146 7.20 -19.66 6.02
CA ASP A 146 6.25 -20.67 5.51
C ASP A 146 4.83 -20.35 5.97
N LYS A 147 4.65 -19.99 7.23
CA LYS A 147 3.34 -19.60 7.78
C LYS A 147 2.83 -18.29 7.14
N LEU A 148 3.71 -17.33 6.93
CA LEU A 148 3.35 -16.07 6.29
C LEU A 148 2.96 -16.26 4.84
N TYR A 149 3.62 -17.18 4.13
CA TYR A 149 3.27 -17.52 2.76
C TYR A 149 1.88 -18.15 2.68
N VAL A 150 1.56 -19.06 3.58
CA VAL A 150 0.21 -19.65 3.67
C VAL A 150 -0.83 -18.54 3.86
N LYS A 151 -0.57 -17.60 4.76
CA LYS A 151 -1.46 -16.46 5.01
C LYS A 151 -1.60 -15.56 3.78
N PHE A 152 -0.49 -15.31 3.10
CA PHE A 152 -0.47 -14.53 1.87
C PHE A 152 -1.35 -15.16 0.78
N VAL A 153 -1.27 -16.48 0.63
CA VAL A 153 -2.12 -17.22 -0.32
C VAL A 153 -3.60 -17.18 0.09
N GLU A 154 -3.90 -17.29 1.39
CA GLU A 154 -5.26 -17.15 1.89
C GLU A 154 -5.86 -15.78 1.52
N TRP A 155 -5.07 -14.71 1.65
CA TRP A 155 -5.53 -13.36 1.31
C TRP A 155 -5.66 -13.12 -0.19
N ASN A 156 -4.72 -13.64 -0.98
CA ASN A 156 -4.50 -13.19 -2.35
C ASN A 156 -4.74 -14.27 -3.42
N GLY A 157 -4.97 -15.51 -3.01
CA GLY A 157 -5.08 -16.63 -3.93
C GLY A 157 -3.72 -17.24 -4.28
N SER A 158 -3.74 -18.28 -5.08
CA SER A 158 -2.57 -19.10 -5.42
C SER A 158 -1.80 -18.63 -6.65
N LYS A 159 -2.15 -17.45 -7.19
CA LYS A 159 -1.51 -16.86 -8.36
C LYS A 159 -0.02 -16.62 -8.17
N PHE A 160 0.38 -16.23 -6.97
CA PHE A 160 1.75 -15.85 -6.65
C PHE A 160 2.53 -17.04 -6.08
N SER A 161 3.73 -17.28 -6.64
CA SER A 161 4.65 -18.29 -6.13
C SER A 161 5.31 -17.85 -4.83
N TYR A 162 6.02 -18.77 -4.17
CA TYR A 162 6.85 -18.40 -3.01
C TYR A 162 7.91 -17.36 -3.37
N LYS A 163 8.51 -17.48 -4.55
CA LYS A 163 9.47 -16.49 -5.05
C LYS A 163 8.82 -15.11 -5.19
N ASP A 164 7.61 -15.04 -5.74
CA ASP A 164 6.86 -13.80 -5.84
C ASP A 164 6.56 -13.21 -4.46
N PHE A 165 6.14 -14.05 -3.53
CA PHE A 165 5.86 -13.64 -2.14
C PHE A 165 7.10 -13.02 -1.49
N ILE A 166 8.27 -13.61 -1.64
CA ILE A 166 9.52 -13.07 -1.09
C ILE A 166 9.83 -11.71 -1.74
N TYR A 167 9.74 -11.63 -3.05
CA TYR A 167 9.99 -10.37 -3.76
C TYR A 167 9.02 -9.27 -3.33
N ILE A 168 7.73 -9.58 -3.25
CA ILE A 168 6.71 -8.63 -2.82
C ILE A 168 6.98 -8.17 -1.37
N THR A 169 7.41 -9.08 -0.51
CA THR A 169 7.80 -8.75 0.86
C THR A 169 9.01 -7.80 0.90
N GLU A 170 10.02 -8.05 0.06
CA GLU A 170 11.17 -7.15 -0.07
C GLU A 170 10.73 -5.75 -0.51
N MET A 171 9.84 -5.67 -1.47
CA MET A 171 9.35 -4.38 -1.98
C MET A 171 8.48 -3.66 -0.93
N ASN A 172 7.72 -4.39 -0.13
CA ASN A 172 6.99 -3.82 1.00
C ASN A 172 7.96 -3.21 2.03
N ASN A 173 9.05 -3.90 2.32
CA ASN A 173 10.09 -3.38 3.22
C ASN A 173 10.77 -2.13 2.63
N LEU A 174 10.97 -2.09 1.32
CA LEU A 174 11.54 -0.94 0.64
C LEU A 174 10.65 0.30 0.80
N VAL A 175 9.35 0.18 0.56
CA VAL A 175 8.44 1.33 0.67
C VAL A 175 8.22 1.75 2.13
N ASP A 176 8.33 0.83 3.09
CA ASP A 176 8.39 1.17 4.52
C ASP A 176 9.59 2.10 4.78
N GLY A 177 10.75 1.76 4.22
CA GLY A 177 11.95 2.61 4.30
C GLY A 177 11.77 3.98 3.66
N LEU A 178 11.04 4.06 2.54
CA LEU A 178 10.74 5.34 1.90
C LEU A 178 9.81 6.20 2.75
N ALA A 179 8.82 5.60 3.41
CA ALA A 179 7.94 6.31 4.33
C ALA A 179 8.72 6.88 5.50
N ASN A 180 9.66 6.10 6.06
CA ASN A 180 10.54 6.58 7.13
C ASN A 180 11.47 7.69 6.67
N LYS A 181 11.97 7.62 5.45
CA LYS A 181 12.75 8.70 4.83
C LYS A 181 11.94 10.00 4.76
N GLY A 182 10.66 9.89 4.43
CA GLY A 182 9.76 11.03 4.45
C GLY A 182 9.66 11.65 5.83
N ILE A 183 9.41 10.85 6.87
CA ILE A 183 9.34 11.31 8.26
C ILE A 183 10.64 12.02 8.65
N ASP A 184 11.78 11.41 8.36
CA ASP A 184 13.09 11.97 8.72
C ASP A 184 13.36 13.30 8.00
N SER A 185 12.80 13.51 6.81
CA SER A 185 13.00 14.75 6.04
C SER A 185 12.36 15.99 6.68
N ILE A 186 11.36 15.80 7.55
CA ILE A 186 10.65 16.89 8.22
C ILE A 186 10.84 16.88 9.75
N ARG A 187 11.66 15.97 10.23
CA ARG A 187 11.97 15.85 11.66
C ARG A 187 12.91 16.95 12.14
#